data_02c3b6f839721bc188c16d3dfbfc2dbd
#
_entry.id   02c3b6f839721bc188c16d3dfbfc2dbd
#
_cell.length_a   1.000
_cell.length_b   1.000
_cell.length_c   1.000
_cell.angle_alpha   90.00
_cell.angle_beta   90.00
_cell.angle_gamma   90.00
#
_symmetry.space_group_name_H-M   'P 1'
#
loop_
_entity.id
_entity.type
_entity.pdbx_description
1 polymer ?
#
loop_
_entity_poly.entity_id
_entity_poly.type
_entity_poly.pdbx_seq_one_letter_code
_entity_poly.pdbx_strand_id
1 'polypeptide(L)'
;MRASCWQNLRNALRIHKMLLLALLAGLVLPWVVFVHVAEVVWEAGGFAGDRQILEWLHAHAAPALDQLALALTAAGDPLPMGILAALATAGLAVWSTRPQAWFFGLSVGGAMLLNVAVKAVVARLRPALWPSLKPAFYYSFRSGHAMGAAALATALGFLLWPHRGRWLAWVPGPLFALGVGWSRVYLGVHYPSDVLAGWAGSVGWVAALHVLFSPGFHELRRFWREALHRRLPGVVSPPREGQRVPA
;
A
#
# COMPACT_ATOMS: atom_id res chain seq x y z
N MET A 1 -28.72 -21.75 29.43
CA MET A 1 -28.76 -20.34 29.01
C MET A 1 -27.54 -19.50 29.42
N ARG A 2 -26.98 -19.61 30.62
CA ARG A 2 -25.79 -18.79 31.04
C ARG A 2 -24.49 -19.14 30.28
N ALA A 3 -24.24 -20.40 29.96
CA ALA A 3 -23.03 -20.83 29.25
C ALA A 3 -22.94 -20.27 27.80
N SER A 4 -24.06 -20.16 27.09
CA SER A 4 -24.10 -19.61 25.73
C SER A 4 -23.84 -18.09 25.71
N CYS A 5 -24.28 -17.35 26.72
CA CYS A 5 -24.05 -15.90 26.83
C CYS A 5 -22.56 -15.60 27.01
N TRP A 6 -21.86 -16.34 27.89
CA TRP A 6 -20.42 -16.19 28.10
C TRP A 6 -19.58 -16.58 26.89
N GLN A 7 -20.00 -17.61 26.14
CA GLN A 7 -19.33 -17.98 24.88
C GLN A 7 -19.51 -16.89 23.82
N ASN A 8 -20.71 -16.33 23.68
CA ASN A 8 -20.97 -15.25 22.73
C ASN A 8 -20.18 -13.98 23.10
N LEU A 9 -20.09 -13.62 24.38
CA LEU A 9 -19.29 -12.49 24.85
C LEU A 9 -17.79 -12.70 24.59
N ARG A 10 -17.24 -13.89 24.90
CA ARG A 10 -15.85 -14.22 24.60
C ARG A 10 -15.55 -14.18 23.11
N ASN A 11 -16.44 -14.68 22.26
CA ASN A 11 -16.29 -14.65 20.82
C ASN A 11 -16.33 -13.21 20.27
N ALA A 12 -17.26 -12.39 20.77
CA ALA A 12 -17.34 -10.98 20.42
C ALA A 12 -16.05 -10.23 20.80
N LEU A 13 -15.58 -10.40 22.05
CA LEU A 13 -14.33 -9.79 22.52
C LEU A 13 -13.10 -10.27 21.71
N ARG A 14 -13.06 -11.56 21.33
CA ARG A 14 -11.98 -12.10 20.50
C ARG A 14 -12.01 -11.49 19.09
N ILE A 15 -13.18 -11.38 18.47
CA ILE A 15 -13.34 -10.78 17.14
C ILE A 15 -12.93 -9.31 17.17
N HIS A 16 -13.37 -8.53 18.16
CA HIS A 16 -12.97 -7.12 18.29
C HIS A 16 -11.47 -6.96 18.52
N LYS A 17 -10.86 -7.80 19.36
CA LYS A 17 -9.41 -7.80 19.59
C LYS A 17 -8.63 -8.13 18.31
N MET A 18 -9.05 -9.16 17.56
CA MET A 18 -8.40 -9.53 16.30
C MET A 18 -8.54 -8.44 15.24
N LEU A 19 -9.71 -7.81 15.14
CA LEU A 19 -9.94 -6.68 14.23
C LEU A 19 -9.06 -5.48 14.60
N LEU A 20 -8.98 -5.14 15.88
CA LEU A 20 -8.11 -4.07 16.38
C LEU A 20 -6.64 -4.35 16.06
N LEU A 21 -6.16 -5.56 16.31
CA LEU A 21 -4.79 -5.96 15.98
C LEU A 21 -4.52 -5.91 14.46
N ALA A 22 -5.47 -6.34 13.65
CA ALA A 22 -5.36 -6.26 12.20
C ALA A 22 -5.30 -4.79 11.70
N LEU A 23 -6.11 -3.90 12.27
CA LEU A 23 -6.06 -2.47 11.97
C LEU A 23 -4.75 -1.82 12.45
N LEU A 24 -4.29 -2.14 13.65
CA LEU A 24 -3.01 -1.64 14.16
C LEU A 24 -1.84 -2.11 13.31
N ALA A 25 -1.77 -3.42 13.00
CA ALA A 25 -0.66 -3.99 12.25
C ALA A 25 -0.74 -3.66 10.74
N GLY A 26 -1.93 -3.67 10.15
CA GLY A 26 -2.11 -3.49 8.70
C GLY A 26 -2.25 -2.03 8.28
N LEU A 27 -2.73 -1.15 9.15
CA LEU A 27 -2.98 0.26 8.82
C LEU A 27 -2.06 1.20 9.61
N VAL A 28 -2.13 1.17 10.94
CA VAL A 28 -1.44 2.18 11.77
C VAL A 28 0.08 1.99 11.71
N LEU A 29 0.57 0.78 11.96
CA LEU A 29 2.02 0.50 11.98
C LEU A 29 2.73 0.87 10.66
N PRO A 30 2.23 0.51 9.47
CA PRO A 30 2.86 0.92 8.21
C PRO A 30 2.94 2.44 8.06
N TRP A 31 1.92 3.19 8.47
CA TRP A 31 1.94 4.65 8.43
C TRP A 31 2.92 5.25 9.43
N VAL A 32 3.01 4.70 10.65
CA VAL A 32 4.02 5.12 11.66
C VAL A 32 5.42 4.89 11.12
N VAL A 33 5.70 3.71 10.55
CA VAL A 33 7.00 3.40 9.93
C VAL A 33 7.28 4.36 8.77
N PHE A 34 6.30 4.61 7.90
CA PHE A 34 6.46 5.53 6.77
C PHE A 34 6.81 6.95 7.23
N VAL A 35 6.05 7.49 8.19
CA VAL A 35 6.26 8.85 8.70
C VAL A 35 7.61 8.96 9.38
N HIS A 36 7.98 8.00 10.23
CA HIS A 36 9.28 8.00 10.91
C HIS A 36 10.44 7.94 9.91
N VAL A 37 10.37 7.07 8.91
CA VAL A 37 11.41 7.02 7.86
C VAL A 37 11.46 8.33 7.07
N ALA A 38 10.31 8.92 6.74
CA ALA A 38 10.26 10.19 6.02
C ALA A 38 10.89 11.33 6.84
N GLU A 39 10.62 11.38 8.14
CA GLU A 39 11.19 12.35 9.08
C GLU A 39 12.73 12.22 9.16
N VAL A 40 13.25 11.00 9.41
CA VAL A 40 14.70 10.75 9.45
C VAL A 40 15.37 11.10 8.12
N VAL A 41 14.74 10.81 7.00
CA VAL A 41 15.26 11.19 5.67
C VAL A 41 15.25 12.70 5.48
N TRP A 42 14.22 13.39 5.95
CA TRP A 42 14.08 14.84 5.83
C TRP A 42 15.10 15.58 6.69
N GLU A 43 15.29 15.15 7.95
CA GLU A 43 16.13 15.84 8.91
C GLU A 43 17.62 15.46 8.82
N ALA A 44 17.90 14.16 8.66
CA ALA A 44 19.25 13.61 8.71
C ALA A 44 19.75 13.06 7.35
N GLY A 45 18.97 13.16 6.28
CA GLY A 45 19.32 12.60 4.97
C GLY A 45 19.19 11.09 4.86
N GLY A 46 18.82 10.38 5.94
CA GLY A 46 18.63 8.93 6.03
C GLY A 46 19.26 8.29 7.25
N PHE A 47 19.23 6.97 7.29
CA PHE A 47 19.81 6.20 8.39
C PHE A 47 21.31 5.95 8.20
N ALA A 48 22.08 5.92 9.28
CA ALA A 48 23.51 5.63 9.24
C ALA A 48 23.84 4.28 8.55
N GLY A 49 22.98 3.28 8.69
CA GLY A 49 23.12 1.97 8.05
C GLY A 49 22.82 1.94 6.53
N ASP A 50 22.16 2.96 5.98
CA ASP A 50 21.79 2.99 4.55
C ASP A 50 23.01 2.80 3.64
N ARG A 51 24.08 3.55 3.90
CA ARG A 51 25.32 3.49 3.12
C ARG A 51 26.09 2.18 3.35
N GLN A 52 26.16 1.71 4.58
CA GLN A 52 26.88 0.48 4.93
C GLN A 52 26.25 -0.75 4.23
N ILE A 53 24.93 -0.83 4.18
CA ILE A 53 24.23 -1.91 3.47
C ILE A 53 24.51 -1.87 1.97
N LEU A 54 24.50 -0.69 1.36
CA LEU A 54 24.85 -0.52 -0.06
C LEU A 54 26.27 -0.98 -0.35
N GLU A 55 27.26 -0.52 0.42
CA GLU A 55 28.68 -0.88 0.28
C GLU A 55 28.90 -2.38 0.48
N TRP A 56 28.22 -2.98 1.47
CA TRP A 56 28.27 -4.43 1.70
C TRP A 56 27.73 -5.22 0.51
N LEU A 57 26.56 -4.84 -0.03
CA LEU A 57 25.98 -5.50 -1.19
C LEU A 57 26.87 -5.38 -2.43
N HIS A 58 27.46 -4.20 -2.65
CA HIS A 58 28.37 -3.98 -3.76
C HIS A 58 29.66 -4.82 -3.65
N ALA A 59 30.23 -4.93 -2.45
CA ALA A 59 31.40 -5.78 -2.19
C ALA A 59 31.14 -7.28 -2.43
N HIS A 60 29.86 -7.72 -2.38
CA HIS A 60 29.43 -9.10 -2.64
C HIS A 60 28.72 -9.24 -3.99
N ALA A 61 28.92 -8.29 -4.91
CA ALA A 61 28.34 -8.36 -6.24
C ALA A 61 28.89 -9.56 -7.05
N ALA A 62 28.01 -10.18 -7.83
CA ALA A 62 28.35 -11.32 -8.67
C ALA A 62 27.49 -11.33 -9.95
N PRO A 63 28.01 -11.82 -11.10
CA PRO A 63 27.28 -11.77 -12.37
C PRO A 63 25.89 -12.41 -12.33
N ALA A 64 25.69 -13.47 -11.55
CA ALA A 64 24.38 -14.10 -11.38
C ALA A 64 23.41 -13.21 -10.59
N LEU A 65 23.89 -12.51 -9.56
CA LEU A 65 23.11 -11.56 -8.78
C LEU A 65 22.78 -10.30 -9.59
N ASP A 66 23.70 -9.84 -10.44
CA ASP A 66 23.49 -8.72 -11.37
C ASP A 66 22.31 -9.04 -12.31
N GLN A 67 22.34 -10.21 -12.95
CA GLN A 67 21.25 -10.64 -13.84
C GLN A 67 19.92 -10.78 -13.11
N LEU A 68 19.93 -11.37 -11.91
CA LEU A 68 18.73 -11.48 -11.07
C LEU A 68 18.17 -10.10 -10.69
N ALA A 69 19.05 -9.18 -10.27
CA ALA A 69 18.64 -7.81 -9.92
C ALA A 69 18.08 -7.05 -11.13
N LEU A 70 18.67 -7.20 -12.30
CA LEU A 70 18.17 -6.61 -13.55
C LEU A 70 16.82 -7.19 -13.95
N ALA A 71 16.63 -8.51 -13.84
CA ALA A 71 15.34 -9.15 -14.13
C ALA A 71 14.24 -8.70 -13.17
N LEU A 72 14.53 -8.70 -11.85
CA LEU A 72 13.56 -8.28 -10.83
C LEU A 72 13.20 -6.80 -10.96
N THR A 73 14.18 -5.92 -11.22
CA THR A 73 13.90 -4.51 -11.42
C THR A 73 13.11 -4.25 -12.70
N ALA A 74 13.34 -5.02 -13.77
CA ALA A 74 12.57 -4.92 -15.00
C ALA A 74 11.11 -5.36 -14.79
N ALA A 75 10.89 -6.46 -14.04
CA ALA A 75 9.54 -6.91 -13.69
C ALA A 75 8.79 -5.90 -12.81
N GLY A 76 9.49 -5.19 -11.93
CA GLY A 76 8.94 -4.14 -11.07
C GLY A 76 8.90 -2.74 -11.70
N ASP A 77 9.25 -2.58 -12.97
CA ASP A 77 9.29 -1.27 -13.64
C ASP A 77 7.86 -0.65 -13.69
N PRO A 78 7.71 0.65 -13.41
CA PRO A 78 6.42 1.32 -13.36
C PRO A 78 5.56 1.16 -14.62
N LEU A 79 6.15 1.12 -15.81
CA LEU A 79 5.38 1.00 -17.05
C LEU A 79 4.73 -0.38 -17.20
N PRO A 80 5.44 -1.53 -17.21
CA PRO A 80 4.81 -2.84 -17.27
C PRO A 80 3.89 -3.11 -16.06
N MET A 81 4.22 -2.63 -14.87
CA MET A 81 3.36 -2.73 -13.70
C MET A 81 2.07 -1.93 -13.87
N GLY A 82 2.14 -0.74 -14.44
CA GLY A 82 0.96 0.09 -14.73
C GLY A 82 0.05 -0.54 -15.77
N ILE A 83 0.61 -1.10 -16.85
CA ILE A 83 -0.14 -1.84 -17.86
C ILE A 83 -0.83 -3.07 -17.24
N LEU A 84 -0.09 -3.88 -16.46
CA LEU A 84 -0.65 -5.04 -15.78
C LEU A 84 -1.79 -4.64 -14.84
N ALA A 85 -1.60 -3.58 -14.07
CA ALA A 85 -2.62 -3.08 -13.15
C ALA A 85 -3.88 -2.58 -13.89
N ALA A 86 -3.72 -1.89 -15.02
CA ALA A 86 -4.83 -1.44 -15.84
C ALA A 86 -5.61 -2.62 -16.43
N LEU A 87 -4.92 -3.61 -17.02
CA LEU A 87 -5.53 -4.81 -17.57
C LEU A 87 -6.25 -5.64 -16.49
N ALA A 88 -5.63 -5.83 -15.32
CA ALA A 88 -6.25 -6.53 -14.21
C ALA A 88 -7.49 -5.78 -13.69
N THR A 89 -7.44 -4.45 -13.60
CA THR A 89 -8.58 -3.61 -13.20
C THR A 89 -9.73 -3.75 -14.19
N ALA A 90 -9.45 -3.68 -15.48
CA ALA A 90 -10.43 -3.87 -16.55
C ALA A 90 -11.04 -5.28 -16.49
N GLY A 91 -10.21 -6.31 -16.33
CA GLY A 91 -10.68 -7.68 -16.14
C GLY A 91 -11.61 -7.84 -14.93
N LEU A 92 -11.24 -7.29 -13.78
CA LEU A 92 -12.10 -7.29 -12.60
C LEU A 92 -13.42 -6.54 -12.82
N ALA A 93 -13.40 -5.46 -13.60
CA ALA A 93 -14.62 -4.72 -13.91
C ALA A 93 -15.59 -5.50 -14.81
N VAL A 94 -15.08 -6.38 -15.66
CA VAL A 94 -15.88 -7.22 -16.58
C VAL A 94 -16.33 -8.53 -15.90
N TRP A 95 -15.42 -9.23 -15.21
CA TRP A 95 -15.66 -10.59 -14.74
C TRP A 95 -15.88 -10.71 -13.21
N SER A 96 -15.83 -9.60 -12.47
CA SER A 96 -16.00 -9.61 -11.02
C SER A 96 -16.99 -8.52 -10.59
N THR A 97 -16.64 -7.70 -9.61
CA THR A 97 -17.52 -6.62 -9.12
C THR A 97 -16.83 -5.26 -9.28
N ARG A 98 -17.64 -4.22 -9.55
CA ARG A 98 -17.14 -2.84 -9.64
C ARG A 98 -16.35 -2.40 -8.38
N PRO A 99 -16.79 -2.69 -7.14
CA PRO A 99 -16.00 -2.36 -5.96
C PRO A 99 -14.62 -3.01 -5.93
N GLN A 100 -14.48 -4.27 -6.37
CA GLN A 100 -13.18 -4.97 -6.45
C GLN A 100 -12.27 -4.35 -7.50
N ALA A 101 -12.82 -3.98 -8.67
CA ALA A 101 -12.07 -3.28 -9.70
C ALA A 101 -11.58 -1.91 -9.21
N TRP A 102 -12.44 -1.11 -8.58
CA TRP A 102 -12.06 0.17 -7.97
C TRP A 102 -11.03 0.00 -6.87
N PHE A 103 -11.24 -0.95 -5.96
CA PHE A 103 -10.27 -1.25 -4.91
C PHE A 103 -8.88 -1.55 -5.50
N PHE A 104 -8.80 -2.46 -6.49
CA PHE A 104 -7.53 -2.87 -7.07
C PHE A 104 -6.87 -1.73 -7.85
N GLY A 105 -7.61 -1.05 -8.72
CA GLY A 105 -7.11 0.07 -9.52
C GLY A 105 -6.60 1.23 -8.66
N LEU A 106 -7.36 1.61 -7.62
CA LEU A 106 -6.93 2.65 -6.67
C LEU A 106 -5.78 2.19 -5.77
N SER A 107 -5.68 0.89 -5.46
CA SER A 107 -4.57 0.35 -4.67
C SER A 107 -3.25 0.51 -5.42
N VAL A 108 -3.17 0.02 -6.65
CA VAL A 108 -1.91 0.04 -7.41
C VAL A 108 -1.69 1.41 -8.07
N GLY A 109 -2.67 1.92 -8.80
CA GLY A 109 -2.58 3.22 -9.47
C GLY A 109 -2.42 4.39 -8.49
N GLY A 110 -3.17 4.40 -7.40
CA GLY A 110 -3.05 5.41 -6.35
C GLY A 110 -1.69 5.37 -5.64
N ALA A 111 -1.13 4.18 -5.38
CA ALA A 111 0.22 4.06 -4.84
C ALA A 111 1.27 4.66 -5.79
N MET A 112 1.13 4.43 -7.10
CA MET A 112 2.03 5.01 -8.11
C MET A 112 1.91 6.54 -8.15
N LEU A 113 0.69 7.09 -8.10
CA LEU A 113 0.46 8.53 -8.06
C LEU A 113 1.01 9.17 -6.78
N LEU A 114 0.76 8.54 -5.63
CA LEU A 114 1.34 8.97 -4.35
C LEU A 114 2.88 8.97 -4.39
N ASN A 115 3.49 8.01 -5.10
CA ASN A 115 4.95 8.01 -5.29
C ASN A 115 5.43 9.25 -6.01
N VAL A 116 4.74 9.68 -7.07
CA VAL A 116 5.10 10.90 -7.82
C VAL A 116 4.99 12.14 -6.91
N ALA A 117 3.86 12.27 -6.20
CA ALA A 117 3.62 13.43 -5.33
C ALA A 117 4.68 13.58 -4.22
N VAL A 118 4.98 12.49 -3.50
CA VAL A 118 5.95 12.57 -2.38
C VAL A 118 7.39 12.74 -2.86
N LYS A 119 7.75 12.24 -4.05
CA LYS A 119 9.07 12.51 -4.65
C LYS A 119 9.32 13.98 -4.88
N ALA A 120 8.30 14.71 -5.29
CA ALA A 120 8.41 16.16 -5.51
C ALA A 120 8.64 16.94 -4.19
N VAL A 121 8.14 16.41 -3.07
CA VAL A 121 8.26 17.06 -1.75
C VAL A 121 9.61 16.75 -1.09
N VAL A 122 10.00 15.48 -0.99
CA VAL A 122 11.19 15.07 -0.20
C VAL A 122 12.51 15.27 -0.95
N ALA A 123 12.52 15.23 -2.28
CA ALA A 123 13.63 15.55 -3.17
C ALA A 123 15.01 14.97 -2.77
N ARG A 124 15.07 13.80 -2.11
CA ARG A 124 16.33 13.14 -1.68
C ARG A 124 17.18 12.75 -2.89
N LEU A 125 18.47 13.05 -2.85
CA LEU A 125 19.42 12.62 -3.88
C LEU A 125 19.63 11.10 -3.85
N ARG A 126 19.91 10.52 -5.00
CA ARG A 126 20.20 9.08 -5.12
C ARG A 126 21.61 8.76 -4.61
N PRO A 127 21.84 7.50 -4.19
CA PRO A 127 23.21 7.03 -3.96
C PRO A 127 24.03 7.22 -5.25
N ALA A 128 25.20 7.82 -5.13
CA ALA A 128 26.15 8.02 -6.23
C ALA A 128 27.52 7.43 -5.83
N LEU A 129 27.50 6.22 -5.25
CA LEU A 129 28.71 5.57 -4.70
C LEU A 129 29.51 4.89 -5.81
N TRP A 130 28.86 4.41 -6.88
CA TRP A 130 29.46 3.77 -8.05
C TRP A 130 28.53 3.89 -9.27
N PRO A 131 29.05 3.70 -10.51
CA PRO A 131 28.21 3.64 -11.70
C PRO A 131 27.23 2.47 -11.62
N SER A 132 25.94 2.76 -11.69
CA SER A 132 24.91 1.70 -11.64
C SER A 132 24.75 1.00 -12.99
N LEU A 133 24.51 -0.32 -12.97
CA LEU A 133 24.20 -1.13 -14.16
C LEU A 133 22.89 -0.69 -14.85
N LYS A 134 21.96 -0.09 -14.10
CA LYS A 134 20.74 0.52 -14.64
C LYS A 134 20.59 1.93 -14.06
N PRO A 135 21.11 2.97 -14.72
CA PRO A 135 20.96 4.34 -14.27
C PRO A 135 19.50 4.71 -14.06
N ALA A 136 19.23 5.47 -13.02
CA ALA A 136 17.88 5.93 -12.71
C ALA A 136 17.88 7.44 -12.55
N PHE A 137 16.91 8.09 -13.18
CA PHE A 137 16.74 9.54 -13.18
C PHE A 137 15.83 9.98 -12.03
N TYR A 138 15.91 11.26 -11.67
CA TYR A 138 15.13 11.90 -10.60
C TYR A 138 15.51 11.47 -9.16
N TYR A 139 14.74 11.95 -8.20
CA TYR A 139 14.98 11.77 -6.77
C TYR A 139 14.85 10.33 -6.28
N SER A 140 15.52 10.03 -5.15
CA SER A 140 15.59 8.70 -4.57
C SER A 140 14.36 8.34 -3.74
N PHE A 141 13.93 9.22 -2.86
CA PHE A 141 12.86 8.93 -1.88
C PHE A 141 11.48 9.03 -2.56
N ARG A 142 10.73 8.08 -2.51
CA ARG A 142 10.60 6.66 -2.22
C ARG A 142 10.90 5.84 -3.49
N SER A 143 11.20 4.53 -3.34
CA SER A 143 11.33 3.64 -4.49
C SER A 143 9.98 3.35 -5.14
N GLY A 144 9.73 3.86 -6.35
CA GLY A 144 8.50 3.59 -7.09
C GLY A 144 8.31 2.12 -7.48
N HIS A 145 9.39 1.42 -7.78
CA HIS A 145 9.40 -0.03 -8.05
C HIS A 145 8.96 -0.81 -6.80
N ALA A 146 9.59 -0.56 -5.65
CA ALA A 146 9.25 -1.20 -4.38
C ALA A 146 7.80 -0.90 -3.96
N MET A 147 7.38 0.35 -4.15
CA MET A 147 6.02 0.79 -3.83
C MET A 147 4.96 0.11 -4.71
N GLY A 148 5.16 0.07 -6.03
CA GLY A 148 4.26 -0.60 -6.95
C GLY A 148 4.15 -2.11 -6.68
N ALA A 149 5.30 -2.78 -6.48
CA ALA A 149 5.34 -4.20 -6.18
C ALA A 149 4.64 -4.54 -4.85
N ALA A 150 4.86 -3.74 -3.80
CA ALA A 150 4.18 -3.93 -2.51
C ALA A 150 2.68 -3.65 -2.58
N ALA A 151 2.26 -2.60 -3.32
CA ALA A 151 0.85 -2.31 -3.53
C ALA A 151 0.13 -3.45 -4.28
N LEU A 152 0.75 -3.96 -5.35
CA LEU A 152 0.24 -5.11 -6.10
C LEU A 152 0.10 -6.35 -5.21
N ALA A 153 1.17 -6.71 -4.50
CA ALA A 153 1.18 -7.87 -3.61
C ALA A 153 0.10 -7.78 -2.53
N THR A 154 -0.02 -6.61 -1.88
CA THR A 154 -0.99 -6.40 -0.81
C THR A 154 -2.44 -6.40 -1.35
N ALA A 155 -2.69 -5.75 -2.50
CA ALA A 155 -4.01 -5.71 -3.12
C ALA A 155 -4.48 -7.10 -3.54
N LEU A 156 -3.60 -7.90 -4.17
CA LEU A 156 -3.89 -9.30 -4.52
C LEU A 156 -4.12 -10.15 -3.26
N GLY A 157 -3.33 -9.94 -2.21
CA GLY A 157 -3.50 -10.60 -0.93
C GLY A 157 -4.90 -10.39 -0.35
N PHE A 158 -5.40 -9.16 -0.33
CA PHE A 158 -6.75 -8.85 0.15
C PHE A 158 -7.85 -9.40 -0.78
N LEU A 159 -7.70 -9.28 -2.11
CA LEU A 159 -8.68 -9.80 -3.07
C LEU A 159 -8.80 -11.33 -2.99
N LEU A 160 -7.69 -12.03 -2.83
CA LEU A 160 -7.68 -13.50 -2.79
C LEU A 160 -7.89 -14.06 -1.37
N TRP A 161 -7.97 -13.22 -0.33
CA TRP A 161 -8.17 -13.67 1.05
C TRP A 161 -9.37 -14.61 1.25
N PRO A 162 -10.56 -14.34 0.64
CA PRO A 162 -11.73 -15.22 0.79
C PRO A 162 -11.59 -16.56 0.06
N HIS A 163 -10.63 -16.70 -0.87
CA HIS A 163 -10.50 -17.86 -1.74
C HIS A 163 -9.54 -18.92 -1.17
N ARG A 164 -9.77 -20.19 -1.51
CA ARG A 164 -8.88 -21.30 -1.11
C ARG A 164 -7.45 -21.13 -1.63
N GLY A 165 -7.28 -20.47 -2.77
CA GLY A 165 -5.98 -20.16 -3.37
C GLY A 165 -5.27 -18.92 -2.80
N ARG A 166 -5.70 -18.37 -1.67
CA ARG A 166 -5.12 -17.14 -1.06
C ARG A 166 -3.60 -17.18 -0.87
N TRP A 167 -3.05 -18.34 -0.57
CA TRP A 167 -1.62 -18.52 -0.38
C TRP A 167 -0.81 -18.24 -1.67
N LEU A 168 -1.43 -18.37 -2.88
CA LEU A 168 -0.82 -17.98 -4.16
C LEU A 168 -0.52 -16.47 -4.25
N ALA A 169 -1.21 -15.63 -3.47
CA ALA A 169 -0.89 -14.20 -3.37
C ALA A 169 -0.02 -13.89 -2.15
N TRP A 170 -0.24 -14.59 -1.04
CA TRP A 170 0.44 -14.30 0.24
C TRP A 170 1.86 -14.88 0.35
N VAL A 171 2.30 -15.70 -0.58
CA VAL A 171 3.69 -16.19 -0.65
C VAL A 171 4.42 -15.53 -1.81
N PRO A 172 4.03 -15.71 -3.09
CA PRO A 172 4.74 -15.08 -4.22
C PRO A 172 4.69 -13.56 -4.20
N GLY A 173 3.58 -12.95 -3.74
CA GLY A 173 3.43 -11.50 -3.69
C GLY A 173 4.49 -10.81 -2.82
N PRO A 174 4.61 -11.14 -1.53
CA PRO A 174 5.67 -10.61 -0.68
C PRO A 174 7.08 -10.94 -1.19
N LEU A 175 7.32 -12.15 -1.70
CA LEU A 175 8.62 -12.52 -2.28
C LEU A 175 8.96 -11.64 -3.49
N PHE A 176 8.00 -11.35 -4.36
CA PHE A 176 8.17 -10.43 -5.48
C PHE A 176 8.47 -9.01 -4.97
N ALA A 177 7.70 -8.49 -4.02
CA ALA A 177 7.93 -7.15 -3.46
C ALA A 177 9.30 -7.02 -2.79
N LEU A 178 9.72 -8.04 -2.02
CA LEU A 178 11.04 -8.11 -1.40
C LEU A 178 12.14 -8.17 -2.46
N GLY A 179 11.98 -9.03 -3.47
CA GLY A 179 12.95 -9.17 -4.57
C GLY A 179 13.12 -7.89 -5.38
N VAL A 180 12.02 -7.23 -5.74
CA VAL A 180 12.07 -5.93 -6.42
C VAL A 180 12.74 -4.88 -5.54
N GLY A 181 12.39 -4.79 -4.26
CA GLY A 181 13.02 -3.86 -3.32
C GLY A 181 14.51 -4.12 -3.16
N TRP A 182 14.90 -5.38 -2.96
CA TRP A 182 16.30 -5.79 -2.90
C TRP A 182 17.06 -5.39 -4.17
N SER A 183 16.50 -5.62 -5.34
CA SER A 183 17.15 -5.26 -6.61
C SER A 183 17.46 -3.77 -6.71
N ARG A 184 16.63 -2.89 -6.11
CA ARG A 184 16.88 -1.43 -6.14
C ARG A 184 18.02 -1.01 -5.23
N VAL A 185 18.19 -1.69 -4.09
CA VAL A 185 19.31 -1.48 -3.17
C VAL A 185 20.58 -2.07 -3.77
N TYR A 186 20.52 -3.31 -4.24
CA TYR A 186 21.65 -4.02 -4.87
C TYR A 186 22.25 -3.25 -6.05
N LEU A 187 21.40 -2.71 -6.94
CA LEU A 187 21.84 -1.88 -8.06
C LEU A 187 22.34 -0.47 -7.65
N GLY A 188 22.35 -0.13 -6.38
CA GLY A 188 22.85 1.15 -5.86
C GLY A 188 22.01 2.37 -6.27
N VAL A 189 20.75 2.19 -6.66
CA VAL A 189 19.89 3.29 -7.15
C VAL A 189 18.90 3.82 -6.12
N HIS A 190 18.74 3.11 -5.01
CA HIS A 190 17.95 3.51 -3.84
C HIS A 190 18.61 3.07 -2.54
N TYR A 191 18.40 3.86 -1.50
CA TYR A 191 18.77 3.47 -0.15
C TYR A 191 17.78 2.43 0.42
N PRO A 192 18.22 1.54 1.35
CA PRO A 192 17.31 0.63 2.06
C PRO A 192 16.09 1.34 2.67
N SER A 193 16.28 2.50 3.27
CA SER A 193 15.20 3.32 3.82
C SER A 193 14.19 3.80 2.78
N ASP A 194 14.60 4.09 1.53
CA ASP A 194 13.67 4.45 0.45
C ASP A 194 12.73 3.29 0.09
N VAL A 195 13.27 2.08 0.10
CA VAL A 195 12.54 0.84 -0.16
C VAL A 195 11.57 0.55 0.98
N LEU A 196 12.03 0.65 2.23
CA LEU A 196 11.22 0.45 3.43
C LEU A 196 10.03 1.43 3.47
N ALA A 197 10.28 2.72 3.21
CA ALA A 197 9.22 3.72 3.10
C ALA A 197 8.23 3.39 1.98
N GLY A 198 8.73 2.92 0.83
CA GLY A 198 7.90 2.48 -0.29
C GLY A 198 6.96 1.33 0.10
N TRP A 199 7.49 0.30 0.77
CA TRP A 199 6.69 -0.83 1.26
C TRP A 199 5.68 -0.40 2.32
N ALA A 200 6.11 0.32 3.33
CA ALA A 200 5.24 0.78 4.42
C ALA A 200 4.12 1.68 3.89
N GLY A 201 4.44 2.70 3.08
CA GLY A 201 3.44 3.57 2.48
C GLY A 201 2.43 2.83 1.60
N SER A 202 2.87 1.79 0.86
CA SER A 202 1.98 0.99 0.02
C SER A 202 1.06 0.09 0.84
N VAL A 203 1.59 -0.62 1.83
CA VAL A 203 0.78 -1.48 2.71
C VAL A 203 -0.26 -0.63 3.44
N GLY A 204 0.14 0.50 4.03
CA GLY A 204 -0.77 1.42 4.70
C GLY A 204 -1.85 2.00 3.77
N TRP A 205 -1.48 2.39 2.55
CA TRP A 205 -2.42 2.87 1.53
C TRP A 205 -3.46 1.81 1.15
N VAL A 206 -3.01 0.60 0.79
CA VAL A 206 -3.89 -0.49 0.36
C VAL A 206 -4.77 -0.97 1.51
N ALA A 207 -4.25 -1.03 2.74
CA ALA A 207 -5.03 -1.36 3.92
C ALA A 207 -6.11 -0.31 4.21
N ALA A 208 -5.81 0.98 4.06
CA ALA A 208 -6.80 2.06 4.17
C ALA A 208 -7.92 1.91 3.16
N LEU A 209 -7.59 1.63 1.90
CA LEU A 209 -8.59 1.35 0.86
C LEU A 209 -9.38 0.08 1.16
N HIS A 210 -8.74 -0.98 1.65
CA HIS A 210 -9.45 -2.20 2.03
C HIS A 210 -10.50 -1.94 3.11
N VAL A 211 -10.16 -1.17 4.13
CA VAL A 211 -11.13 -0.74 5.16
C VAL A 211 -12.25 0.08 4.53
N LEU A 212 -11.93 1.05 3.67
CA LEU A 212 -12.90 1.93 3.02
C LEU A 212 -13.91 1.17 2.15
N PHE A 213 -13.45 0.15 1.42
CA PHE A 213 -14.28 -0.69 0.55
C PHE A 213 -14.92 -1.87 1.28
N SER A 214 -14.65 -2.06 2.59
CA SER A 214 -15.22 -3.16 3.37
C SER A 214 -16.70 -2.96 3.65
N PRO A 215 -17.52 -4.03 3.69
CA PRO A 215 -18.93 -3.94 4.06
C PRO A 215 -19.15 -3.32 5.45
N GLY A 216 -18.31 -3.66 6.42
CA GLY A 216 -18.39 -3.12 7.79
C GLY A 216 -18.22 -1.60 7.85
N PHE A 217 -17.39 -1.01 6.99
CA PHE A 217 -17.26 0.43 6.90
C PHE A 217 -18.53 1.10 6.35
N HIS A 218 -19.17 0.48 5.38
CA HIS A 218 -20.43 0.98 4.83
C HIS A 218 -21.58 0.93 5.86
N GLU A 219 -21.64 -0.12 6.69
CA GLU A 219 -22.58 -0.22 7.79
C GLU A 219 -22.33 0.85 8.87
N LEU A 220 -21.08 1.03 9.27
CA LEU A 220 -20.68 2.06 10.22
C LEU A 220 -21.03 3.47 9.70
N ARG A 221 -20.76 3.74 8.42
CA ARG A 221 -21.11 5.01 7.78
C ARG A 221 -22.62 5.25 7.73
N ARG A 222 -23.41 4.19 7.49
CA ARG A 222 -24.88 4.26 7.55
C ARG A 222 -25.34 4.58 8.96
N PHE A 223 -24.84 3.87 9.96
CA PHE A 223 -25.16 4.09 11.38
C PHE A 223 -24.91 5.54 11.80
N TRP A 224 -23.73 6.08 11.49
CA TRP A 224 -23.38 7.47 11.81
C TRP A 224 -24.25 8.48 11.08
N ARG A 225 -24.60 8.23 9.84
CA ARG A 225 -25.51 9.09 9.07
C ARG A 225 -26.90 9.13 9.73
N GLU A 226 -27.43 7.98 10.10
CA GLU A 226 -28.72 7.88 10.79
C GLU A 226 -28.68 8.53 12.17
N ALA A 227 -27.60 8.36 12.92
CA ALA A 227 -27.40 8.99 14.23
C ALA A 227 -27.31 10.53 14.11
N LEU A 228 -26.65 11.06 13.10
CA LEU A 228 -26.59 12.49 12.82
C LEU A 228 -27.94 13.05 12.41
N HIS A 229 -28.71 12.34 11.54
CA HIS A 229 -30.07 12.74 11.18
C HIS A 229 -31.00 12.81 12.39
N ARG A 230 -30.87 11.89 13.34
CA ARG A 230 -31.67 11.91 14.59
C ARG A 230 -31.31 13.08 15.51
N ARG A 231 -30.04 13.50 15.53
CA ARG A 231 -29.55 14.59 16.39
C ARG A 231 -29.71 15.99 15.77
N LEU A 232 -29.72 16.10 14.44
CA LEU A 232 -29.77 17.36 13.69
C LEU A 232 -30.80 17.25 12.55
N PRO A 233 -32.11 17.18 12.84
CA PRO A 233 -33.14 16.90 11.85
C PRO A 233 -33.32 17.97 10.76
N GLY A 234 -32.65 19.11 10.84
CA GLY A 234 -32.77 20.21 9.87
C GLY A 234 -31.55 20.51 9.01
N VAL A 235 -30.37 19.93 9.33
CA VAL A 235 -29.08 20.34 8.70
C VAL A 235 -28.66 19.43 7.54
N VAL A 236 -29.17 18.22 7.46
CA VAL A 236 -28.65 17.16 6.54
C VAL A 236 -29.67 16.71 5.48
N SER A 237 -30.84 17.32 5.39
CA SER A 237 -31.79 17.05 4.32
C SER A 237 -31.42 17.86 3.09
N PRO A 238 -31.26 17.25 1.89
CA PRO A 238 -31.18 18.02 0.67
C PRO A 238 -32.48 18.84 0.50
N PRO A 239 -32.45 20.02 -0.11
CA PRO A 239 -33.65 20.80 -0.40
C PRO A 239 -34.64 19.91 -1.14
N ARG A 240 -35.88 19.85 -0.67
CA ARG A 240 -36.96 19.12 -1.37
C ARG A 240 -37.12 19.78 -2.73
N GLU A 241 -36.76 19.07 -3.82
CA GLU A 241 -37.16 19.44 -5.17
C GLU A 241 -38.70 19.52 -5.18
N GLY A 242 -39.22 20.73 -5.28
CA GLY A 242 -40.64 20.94 -5.44
C GLY A 242 -41.29 22.12 -4.67
N GLN A 243 -40.58 22.87 -3.84
CA GLN A 243 -41.14 24.15 -3.35
C GLN A 243 -40.94 25.26 -4.41
N ARG A 244 -41.89 25.28 -5.36
CA ARG A 244 -42.06 26.50 -6.18
C ARG A 244 -42.46 27.65 -5.23
N VAL A 245 -41.63 28.65 -5.18
CA VAL A 245 -41.99 29.94 -4.54
C VAL A 245 -43.14 30.51 -5.37
N PRO A 246 -44.30 30.84 -4.77
CA PRO A 246 -45.35 31.61 -5.49
C PRO A 246 -44.79 33.00 -5.77
N ALA A 247 -45.11 33.48 -6.99
CA ALA A 247 -44.77 34.81 -7.48
C ALA A 247 -45.46 35.92 -6.70
#